data_e9c5a1dbe9b7b5a227b58256be4085d1
#
_entry.id   e9c5a1dbe9b7b5a227b58256be4085d1
#
_cell.length_a   1.000
_cell.length_b   1.000
_cell.length_c   1.000
_cell.angle_alpha   90.00
_cell.angle_beta   90.00
_cell.angle_gamma   90.00
#
_symmetry.space_group_name_H-M   'P 1'
#
loop_
_entity.id
_entity.type
_entity.pdbx_description
1 polymer ?
#
loop_
_entity_poly.entity_id
_entity_poly.type
_entity_poly.pdbx_seq_one_letter_code
_entity_poly.pdbx_strand_id
1 'polypeptide(L)'
;MPSQIHGDPHPWPRDRNTPALACAVLVVDMQHDYCSPGFYIERAGYDTARLSAPIPRIQRVLAAARRAGLQVIYTRHGRHPGSASTTAAPGEPGWEIVPDLRPEPIDAVIEKSTCSAFVSGELDRLLREKGIRCLAFCGNTIDVCVHSTLRAAVDLGYECLLLGDCCGAVNDELHAWSIASVKIEDGVFGTVADADAFAGALEQR
;
A
#
# COMPACT_ATOMS: atom_id res chain seq x y z
N MET A 1 -17.78 -17.28 4.76
CA MET A 1 -16.32 -17.31 4.55
C MET A 1 -16.00 -16.25 3.51
N PRO A 2 -15.00 -15.40 3.65
CA PRO A 2 -14.64 -14.53 2.56
C PRO A 2 -14.23 -15.39 1.37
N SER A 3 -14.77 -15.09 0.18
CA SER A 3 -14.26 -15.68 -1.04
C SER A 3 -12.79 -15.24 -1.19
N GLN A 4 -11.91 -16.18 -1.54
CA GLN A 4 -10.54 -15.81 -1.87
C GLN A 4 -10.56 -14.80 -3.02
N ILE A 5 -9.67 -13.81 -2.96
CA ILE A 5 -9.46 -12.88 -4.05
C ILE A 5 -8.73 -13.63 -5.15
N HIS A 6 -9.28 -13.58 -6.38
CA HIS A 6 -8.59 -14.14 -7.53
C HIS A 6 -7.38 -13.27 -7.86
N GLY A 7 -6.21 -13.88 -7.90
CA GLY A 7 -4.94 -13.20 -8.16
C GLY A 7 -3.96 -14.09 -8.91
N ASP A 8 -2.87 -13.49 -9.35
CA ASP A 8 -1.81 -14.12 -10.12
C ASP A 8 -0.49 -14.05 -9.35
N PRO A 9 0.21 -15.20 -9.09
CA PRO A 9 -0.06 -16.56 -9.57
C PRO A 9 -1.05 -17.36 -8.73
N HIS A 10 -1.48 -16.89 -7.56
CA HIS A 10 -2.33 -17.62 -6.63
C HIS A 10 -3.53 -16.82 -6.16
N PRO A 11 -4.62 -17.49 -5.69
CA PRO A 11 -5.65 -16.80 -4.93
C PRO A 11 -5.07 -16.29 -3.59
N TRP A 12 -5.61 -15.18 -3.09
CA TRP A 12 -5.21 -14.58 -1.82
C TRP A 12 -6.43 -14.39 -0.88
N PRO A 13 -6.30 -14.67 0.43
CA PRO A 13 -5.22 -15.45 1.06
C PRO A 13 -5.15 -16.88 0.52
N ARG A 14 -3.96 -17.52 0.55
CA ARG A 14 -3.79 -18.92 0.08
C ARG A 14 -4.61 -19.90 0.92
N ASP A 15 -4.58 -19.72 2.25
CA ASP A 15 -5.47 -20.47 3.13
C ASP A 15 -6.87 -19.83 3.12
N ARG A 16 -7.82 -20.51 2.46
CA ARG A 16 -9.22 -20.09 2.39
C ARG A 16 -9.93 -20.00 3.74
N ASN A 17 -9.35 -20.56 4.80
CA ASN A 17 -9.87 -20.45 6.15
C ASN A 17 -9.35 -19.22 6.90
N THR A 18 -8.51 -18.41 6.28
CA THR A 18 -8.02 -17.16 6.86
C THR A 18 -9.21 -16.23 7.15
N PRO A 19 -9.43 -15.83 8.43
CA PRO A 19 -10.49 -14.89 8.74
C PRO A 19 -10.24 -13.54 8.03
N ALA A 20 -11.29 -12.89 7.55
CA ALA A 20 -11.15 -11.57 6.94
C ALA A 20 -10.49 -10.55 7.87
N LEU A 21 -10.80 -10.62 9.17
CA LEU A 21 -10.20 -9.75 10.19
C LEU A 21 -8.70 -10.02 10.43
N ALA A 22 -8.15 -11.10 9.87
CA ALA A 22 -6.70 -11.32 9.83
C ALA A 22 -6.04 -10.69 8.60
N CYS A 23 -6.78 -9.92 7.80
CA CYS A 23 -6.30 -9.18 6.64
C CYS A 23 -6.40 -7.68 6.90
N ALA A 24 -5.44 -6.92 6.34
CA ALA A 24 -5.45 -5.46 6.37
C ALA A 24 -5.11 -4.88 5.00
N VAL A 25 -5.55 -3.64 4.76
CA VAL A 25 -5.12 -2.82 3.61
C VAL A 25 -4.08 -1.83 4.09
N LEU A 26 -2.93 -1.81 3.42
CA LEU A 26 -1.85 -0.85 3.65
C LEU A 26 -1.80 0.16 2.50
N VAL A 27 -2.12 1.41 2.81
CA VAL A 27 -2.08 2.55 1.88
C VAL A 27 -0.76 3.27 2.07
N VAL A 28 0.15 3.11 1.10
CA VAL A 28 1.52 3.58 1.22
C VAL A 28 1.67 4.98 0.63
N ASP A 29 2.06 5.94 1.47
CA ASP A 29 2.56 7.27 1.12
C ASP A 29 1.73 8.05 0.08
N MET A 30 0.41 8.01 0.18
CA MET A 30 -0.49 8.79 -0.67
C MET A 30 -0.59 10.24 -0.20
N GLN A 31 0.54 10.96 -0.32
CA GLN A 31 0.80 12.30 0.21
C GLN A 31 0.88 13.34 -0.90
N HIS A 32 0.75 14.63 -0.53
CA HIS A 32 0.93 15.73 -1.49
C HIS A 32 2.29 15.71 -2.18
N ASP A 33 3.36 15.34 -1.48
CA ASP A 33 4.71 15.23 -2.06
C ASP A 33 4.77 14.35 -3.30
N TYR A 34 3.91 13.32 -3.36
CA TYR A 34 3.88 12.37 -4.47
C TYR A 34 2.72 12.62 -5.44
N CYS A 35 1.57 13.08 -4.95
CA CYS A 35 0.33 13.10 -5.73
C CYS A 35 -0.07 14.49 -6.25
N SER A 36 0.55 15.57 -5.77
CA SER A 36 0.09 16.92 -6.05
C SER A 36 1.12 17.79 -6.76
N PRO A 37 0.70 18.65 -7.71
CA PRO A 37 1.59 19.64 -8.33
C PRO A 37 2.22 20.59 -7.31
N GLY A 38 3.43 21.07 -7.61
CA GLY A 38 4.19 22.00 -6.75
C GLY A 38 5.01 21.34 -5.65
N PHE A 39 4.88 20.03 -5.45
CA PHE A 39 5.56 19.30 -4.39
C PHE A 39 6.77 18.49 -4.90
N TYR A 40 7.26 17.57 -4.07
CA TYR A 40 8.53 16.87 -4.27
C TYR A 40 8.67 16.18 -5.63
N ILE A 41 7.71 15.37 -6.03
CA ILE A 41 7.81 14.57 -7.27
C ILE A 41 7.88 15.46 -8.51
N GLU A 42 7.07 16.52 -8.58
CA GLU A 42 7.13 17.44 -9.70
C GLU A 42 8.45 18.22 -9.73
N ARG A 43 8.93 18.67 -8.54
CA ARG A 43 10.24 19.33 -8.43
C ARG A 43 11.41 18.39 -8.83
N ALA A 44 11.23 17.09 -8.66
CA ALA A 44 12.17 16.06 -9.11
C ALA A 44 12.05 15.75 -10.62
N GLY A 45 11.13 16.39 -11.34
CA GLY A 45 10.97 16.27 -12.79
C GLY A 45 10.02 15.14 -13.23
N TYR A 46 9.20 14.60 -12.34
CA TYR A 46 8.25 13.55 -12.66
C TYR A 46 6.80 14.06 -12.74
N ASP A 47 5.95 13.34 -13.44
CA ASP A 47 4.53 13.65 -13.61
C ASP A 47 3.71 13.15 -12.43
N THR A 48 3.14 14.07 -11.65
CA THR A 48 2.27 13.76 -10.51
C THR A 48 0.97 13.08 -10.91
N ALA A 49 0.50 13.27 -12.16
CA ALA A 49 -0.72 12.65 -12.64
C ALA A 49 -0.62 11.11 -12.65
N ARG A 50 0.56 10.55 -12.90
CA ARG A 50 0.79 9.10 -12.83
C ARG A 50 0.65 8.54 -11.43
N LEU A 51 1.02 9.33 -10.42
CA LEU A 51 1.03 8.92 -9.02
C LEU A 51 -0.31 9.20 -8.33
N SER A 52 -1.11 10.12 -8.85
CA SER A 52 -2.48 10.38 -8.40
C SER A 52 -3.54 9.54 -9.13
N ALA A 53 -3.25 9.02 -10.31
CA ALA A 53 -4.17 8.20 -11.11
C ALA A 53 -4.79 7.00 -10.37
N PRO A 54 -4.11 6.34 -9.41
CA PRO A 54 -4.68 5.24 -8.64
C PRO A 54 -5.75 5.67 -7.61
N ILE A 55 -5.86 6.94 -7.26
CA ILE A 55 -6.73 7.43 -6.16
C ILE A 55 -8.17 6.89 -6.25
N PRO A 56 -8.89 6.95 -7.39
CA PRO A 56 -10.27 6.44 -7.44
C PRO A 56 -10.38 4.93 -7.17
N ARG A 57 -9.39 4.15 -7.59
CA ARG A 57 -9.35 2.71 -7.31
C ARG A 57 -9.05 2.42 -5.86
N ILE A 58 -8.12 3.16 -5.25
CA ILE A 58 -7.83 3.07 -3.81
C ILE A 58 -9.08 3.41 -3.00
N GLN A 59 -9.83 4.46 -3.36
CA GLN A 59 -11.11 4.80 -2.69
C GLN A 59 -12.10 3.63 -2.72
N ARG A 60 -12.22 2.94 -3.87
CA ARG A 60 -13.08 1.75 -4.00
C ARG A 60 -12.60 0.60 -3.10
N VAL A 61 -11.30 0.33 -3.08
CA VAL A 61 -10.69 -0.68 -2.19
C VAL A 61 -10.97 -0.36 -0.73
N LEU A 62 -10.77 0.89 -0.31
CA LEU A 62 -11.01 1.34 1.06
C LEU A 62 -12.48 1.21 1.47
N ALA A 63 -13.39 1.60 0.58
CA ALA A 63 -14.82 1.47 0.84
C ALA A 63 -15.22 -0.01 1.04
N ALA A 64 -14.70 -0.93 0.22
CA ALA A 64 -14.96 -2.36 0.36
C ALA A 64 -14.33 -2.92 1.65
N ALA A 65 -13.07 -2.58 1.94
CA ALA A 65 -12.35 -3.01 3.13
C ALA A 65 -13.06 -2.57 4.42
N ARG A 66 -13.46 -1.31 4.51
CA ARG A 66 -14.18 -0.77 5.69
C ARG A 66 -15.54 -1.41 5.87
N ARG A 67 -16.33 -1.59 4.80
CA ARG A 67 -17.62 -2.33 4.88
C ARG A 67 -17.41 -3.76 5.38
N ALA A 68 -16.33 -4.39 5.03
CA ALA A 68 -15.99 -5.75 5.45
C ALA A 68 -15.32 -5.81 6.84
N GLY A 69 -15.06 -4.67 7.49
CA GLY A 69 -14.42 -4.57 8.80
C GLY A 69 -12.92 -4.87 8.80
N LEU A 70 -12.26 -4.80 7.62
CA LEU A 70 -10.80 -4.95 7.56
C LEU A 70 -10.12 -3.73 8.18
N GLN A 71 -8.97 -3.96 8.81
CA GLN A 71 -8.12 -2.87 9.26
C GLN A 71 -7.54 -2.11 8.05
N VAL A 72 -7.62 -0.79 8.07
CA VAL A 72 -6.93 0.08 7.13
C VAL A 72 -5.77 0.77 7.85
N ILE A 73 -4.61 0.76 7.22
CA ILE A 73 -3.38 1.34 7.75
C ILE A 73 -2.76 2.21 6.67
N TYR A 74 -2.41 3.43 7.03
CA TYR A 74 -1.70 4.36 6.16
C TYR A 74 -0.25 4.48 6.57
N THR A 75 0.62 4.78 5.61
CA THR A 75 1.96 5.28 5.94
C THR A 75 2.11 6.72 5.49
N ARG A 76 2.91 7.49 6.23
CA ARG A 76 3.37 8.83 5.86
C ARG A 76 4.90 8.86 5.87
N HIS A 77 5.48 9.10 4.70
CA HIS A 77 6.92 9.28 4.58
C HIS A 77 7.29 10.73 4.88
N GLY A 78 8.22 10.91 5.81
CA GLY A 78 8.79 12.21 6.12
C GLY A 78 10.31 12.21 5.95
N ARG A 79 10.89 13.38 5.68
CA ARG A 79 12.33 13.54 5.57
C ARG A 79 13.01 13.13 6.89
N HIS A 80 14.00 12.24 6.77
CA HIS A 80 14.84 11.89 7.91
C HIS A 80 15.64 13.12 8.39
N PRO A 81 15.71 13.41 9.69
CA PRO A 81 16.55 14.49 10.21
C PRO A 81 17.98 14.37 9.72
N GLY A 82 18.54 15.47 9.19
CA GLY A 82 19.89 15.51 8.63
C GLY A 82 20.06 14.92 7.23
N SER A 83 18.97 14.42 6.60
CA SER A 83 18.98 13.96 5.21
C SER A 83 19.11 15.15 4.24
N ALA A 84 19.81 14.94 3.12
CA ALA A 84 19.80 15.85 1.97
C ALA A 84 18.53 15.73 1.10
N SER A 85 17.59 14.85 1.44
CA SER A 85 16.31 14.70 0.73
C SER A 85 15.53 16.01 0.74
N THR A 86 14.81 16.27 -0.34
CA THR A 86 13.90 17.42 -0.49
C THR A 86 12.43 17.05 -0.30
N THR A 87 12.15 15.82 0.18
CA THR A 87 10.81 15.44 0.64
C THR A 87 10.40 16.27 1.86
N ALA A 88 9.11 16.43 2.07
CA ALA A 88 8.58 17.21 3.20
C ALA A 88 8.98 16.61 4.55
N ALA A 89 9.26 17.48 5.53
CA ALA A 89 9.38 17.07 6.92
C ALA A 89 7.99 16.88 7.54
N PRO A 90 7.88 16.13 8.65
CA PRO A 90 6.63 16.04 9.40
C PRO A 90 6.04 17.42 9.72
N GLY A 91 4.75 17.60 9.44
CA GLY A 91 4.03 18.87 9.63
C GLY A 91 4.12 19.87 8.47
N GLU A 92 4.96 19.64 7.46
CA GLU A 92 4.96 20.42 6.22
C GLU A 92 3.80 19.99 5.28
N PRO A 93 3.25 20.88 4.42
CA PRO A 93 2.11 20.55 3.56
C PRO A 93 2.33 19.31 2.67
N GLY A 94 3.55 19.10 2.16
CA GLY A 94 3.89 17.94 1.31
C GLY A 94 3.78 16.60 2.04
N TRP A 95 3.90 16.60 3.35
CA TRP A 95 3.82 15.41 4.21
C TRP A 95 2.38 14.93 4.43
N GLU A 96 1.38 15.79 4.26
CA GLU A 96 -0.01 15.42 4.52
C GLU A 96 -0.54 14.45 3.46
N ILE A 97 -1.39 13.50 3.91
CA ILE A 97 -2.13 12.60 3.01
C ILE A 97 -3.12 13.42 2.19
N VAL A 98 -3.23 13.12 0.89
CA VAL A 98 -4.16 13.84 0.01
C VAL A 98 -5.60 13.74 0.52
N PRO A 99 -6.39 14.82 0.42
CA PRO A 99 -7.75 14.89 0.97
C PRO A 99 -8.68 13.78 0.49
N ASP A 100 -8.51 13.33 -0.77
CA ASP A 100 -9.30 12.28 -1.41
C ASP A 100 -9.16 10.91 -0.73
N LEU A 101 -8.07 10.71 0.03
CA LEU A 101 -7.76 9.47 0.76
C LEU A 101 -7.57 9.72 2.26
N ARG A 102 -8.21 10.75 2.81
CA ARG A 102 -8.09 11.08 4.23
C ARG A 102 -8.38 9.86 5.12
N PRO A 103 -7.49 9.53 6.07
CA PRO A 103 -7.76 8.48 7.05
C PRO A 103 -9.01 8.77 7.87
N GLU A 104 -9.77 7.75 8.19
CA GLU A 104 -10.88 7.82 9.15
C GLU A 104 -10.35 7.65 10.58
N PRO A 105 -11.09 8.06 11.62
CA PRO A 105 -10.63 7.97 13.02
C PRO A 105 -10.26 6.56 13.49
N ILE A 106 -10.76 5.53 12.82
CA ILE A 106 -10.47 4.12 13.14
C ILE A 106 -9.20 3.61 12.44
N ASP A 107 -8.74 4.30 11.40
CA ASP A 107 -7.59 3.90 10.62
C ASP A 107 -6.29 4.22 11.39
N ALA A 108 -5.28 3.38 11.23
CA ALA A 108 -3.97 3.65 11.79
C ALA A 108 -3.10 4.43 10.79
N VAL A 109 -2.24 5.30 11.29
CA VAL A 109 -1.24 6.01 10.48
C VAL A 109 0.14 5.75 11.07
N ILE A 110 1.03 5.16 10.27
CA ILE A 110 2.43 4.88 10.62
C ILE A 110 3.33 5.93 9.97
N GLU A 111 4.08 6.63 10.76
CA GLU A 111 5.08 7.58 10.28
C GLU A 111 6.41 6.89 10.03
N LYS A 112 7.06 7.21 8.92
CA LYS A 112 8.34 6.63 8.55
C LYS A 112 9.24 7.63 7.86
N SER A 113 10.54 7.39 7.91
CA SER A 113 11.57 8.15 7.18
C SER A 113 12.46 7.24 6.31
N THR A 114 12.03 6.01 6.12
CA THR A 114 12.71 4.96 5.34
C THR A 114 11.78 4.45 4.25
N CYS A 115 12.32 3.76 3.23
CA CYS A 115 11.47 3.20 2.17
C CYS A 115 10.50 2.16 2.74
N SER A 116 10.97 1.20 3.54
CA SER A 116 10.11 0.22 4.19
C SER A 116 9.45 0.80 5.46
N ALA A 117 8.16 0.54 5.63
CA ALA A 117 7.40 0.90 6.82
C ALA A 117 7.69 -0.01 8.04
N PHE A 118 8.44 -1.08 7.86
CA PHE A 118 8.75 -2.02 8.95
C PHE A 118 10.01 -1.65 9.74
N VAL A 119 10.82 -0.69 9.28
CA VAL A 119 12.12 -0.38 9.91
C VAL A 119 11.99 0.10 11.35
N SER A 120 10.95 0.87 11.68
CA SER A 120 10.72 1.32 13.07
C SER A 120 10.22 0.20 14.00
N GLY A 121 9.71 -0.90 13.45
CA GLY A 121 9.04 -1.97 14.21
C GLY A 121 7.59 -1.64 14.63
N GLU A 122 7.14 -0.42 14.47
CA GLU A 122 5.80 0.01 14.90
C GLU A 122 4.70 -0.70 14.09
N LEU A 123 4.87 -0.80 12.76
CA LEU A 123 3.91 -1.49 11.91
C LEU A 123 3.81 -2.97 12.29
N ASP A 124 4.94 -3.68 12.46
CA ASP A 124 4.93 -5.10 12.82
C ASP A 124 4.25 -5.33 14.17
N ARG A 125 4.55 -4.50 15.17
CA ARG A 125 3.90 -4.55 16.48
C ARG A 125 2.39 -4.39 16.36
N LEU A 126 1.91 -3.36 15.64
CA LEU A 126 0.48 -3.11 15.42
C LEU A 126 -0.22 -4.30 14.75
N LEU A 127 0.39 -4.85 13.70
CA LEU A 127 -0.17 -5.99 12.96
C LEU A 127 -0.29 -7.24 13.85
N ARG A 128 0.75 -7.55 14.63
CA ARG A 128 0.73 -8.70 15.54
C ARG A 128 -0.28 -8.54 16.67
N GLU A 129 -0.36 -7.36 17.28
CA GLU A 129 -1.36 -7.05 18.31
C GLU A 129 -2.80 -7.23 17.81
N LYS A 130 -3.05 -6.94 16.53
CA LYS A 130 -4.36 -7.12 15.88
C LYS A 130 -4.58 -8.51 15.28
N GLY A 131 -3.60 -9.40 15.34
CA GLY A 131 -3.67 -10.74 14.75
C GLY A 131 -3.70 -10.73 13.22
N ILE A 132 -3.21 -9.66 12.57
CA ILE A 132 -3.12 -9.55 11.11
C ILE A 132 -2.01 -10.46 10.59
N ARG A 133 -2.30 -11.21 9.53
CA ARG A 133 -1.35 -12.12 8.87
C ARG A 133 -1.26 -11.88 7.36
N CYS A 134 -2.22 -11.17 6.80
CA CYS A 134 -2.33 -10.94 5.35
C CYS A 134 -2.45 -9.45 5.08
N LEU A 135 -1.68 -8.95 4.11
CA LEU A 135 -1.60 -7.52 3.78
C LEU A 135 -1.87 -7.30 2.29
N ALA A 136 -2.85 -6.43 1.99
CA ALA A 136 -3.07 -5.92 0.65
C ALA A 136 -2.41 -4.53 0.53
N PHE A 137 -1.54 -4.35 -0.45
CA PHE A 137 -0.74 -3.15 -0.66
C PHE A 137 -1.28 -2.30 -1.79
N CYS A 138 -1.37 -0.99 -1.57
CA CYS A 138 -1.62 0.02 -2.58
C CYS A 138 -0.86 1.30 -2.26
N GLY A 139 -0.73 2.24 -3.22
CA GLY A 139 -0.14 3.56 -3.00
C GLY A 139 1.15 3.82 -3.78
N ASN A 140 2.03 4.66 -3.27
CA ASN A 140 3.19 5.23 -3.96
C ASN A 140 4.53 4.97 -3.26
N THR A 141 5.63 4.88 -3.99
CA THR A 141 5.65 4.46 -5.39
C THR A 141 5.82 2.95 -5.40
N ILE A 142 5.24 2.31 -6.42
CA ILE A 142 5.20 0.84 -6.49
C ILE A 142 6.59 0.22 -6.39
N ASP A 143 7.58 0.83 -7.04
CA ASP A 143 8.96 0.37 -7.18
C ASP A 143 9.87 0.70 -5.96
N VAL A 144 9.43 1.63 -5.08
CA VAL A 144 10.22 2.07 -3.93
C VAL A 144 9.53 1.71 -2.61
N CYS A 145 8.63 2.59 -2.10
CA CYS A 145 8.08 2.41 -0.76
C CYS A 145 7.13 1.22 -0.66
N VAL A 146 6.29 0.99 -1.67
CA VAL A 146 5.39 -0.17 -1.73
C VAL A 146 6.22 -1.45 -1.77
N HIS A 147 7.15 -1.57 -2.72
CA HIS A 147 7.95 -2.77 -2.91
C HIS A 147 8.87 -3.07 -1.73
N SER A 148 9.52 -2.04 -1.15
CA SER A 148 10.37 -2.21 0.04
C SER A 148 9.58 -2.69 1.25
N THR A 149 8.37 -2.16 1.43
CA THR A 149 7.50 -2.56 2.54
C THR A 149 6.95 -3.97 2.32
N LEU A 150 6.55 -4.30 1.09
CA LEU A 150 6.03 -5.62 0.73
C LEU A 150 7.07 -6.73 0.93
N ARG A 151 8.30 -6.52 0.47
CA ARG A 151 9.40 -7.50 0.68
C ARG A 151 9.71 -7.70 2.15
N ALA A 152 9.80 -6.62 2.92
CA ALA A 152 9.99 -6.73 4.37
C ALA A 152 8.82 -7.46 5.06
N ALA A 153 7.59 -7.27 4.59
CA ALA A 153 6.43 -8.01 5.09
C ALA A 153 6.58 -9.53 4.86
N VAL A 154 7.01 -9.92 3.65
CA VAL A 154 7.27 -11.34 3.33
C VAL A 154 8.34 -11.94 4.23
N ASP A 155 9.46 -11.23 4.44
CA ASP A 155 10.54 -11.67 5.32
C ASP A 155 10.09 -11.84 6.78
N LEU A 156 9.07 -11.07 7.20
CA LEU A 156 8.44 -11.17 8.53
C LEU A 156 7.31 -12.21 8.61
N GLY A 157 7.01 -12.89 7.49
CA GLY A 157 6.03 -13.98 7.43
C GLY A 157 4.60 -13.54 7.14
N TYR A 158 4.37 -12.31 6.67
CA TYR A 158 3.06 -11.87 6.20
C TYR A 158 2.79 -12.38 4.79
N GLU A 159 1.54 -12.76 4.52
CA GLU A 159 1.08 -13.08 3.18
C GLU A 159 0.66 -11.82 2.44
N CYS A 160 1.27 -11.52 1.29
CA CYS A 160 1.16 -10.26 0.61
C CYS A 160 0.33 -10.34 -0.67
N LEU A 161 -0.53 -9.33 -0.88
CA LEU A 161 -1.25 -9.03 -2.10
C LEU A 161 -0.85 -7.65 -2.60
N LEU A 162 -0.35 -7.53 -3.81
CA LEU A 162 -0.16 -6.24 -4.48
C LEU A 162 -1.40 -5.92 -5.31
N LEU A 163 -2.06 -4.80 -5.04
CA LEU A 163 -3.11 -4.25 -5.89
C LEU A 163 -2.47 -3.40 -6.97
N GLY A 164 -2.12 -4.05 -8.10
CA GLY A 164 -1.24 -3.45 -9.11
C GLY A 164 -1.79 -2.16 -9.73
N ASP A 165 -3.09 -2.11 -10.00
CA ASP A 165 -3.78 -0.94 -10.55
C ASP A 165 -4.08 0.16 -9.50
N CYS A 166 -3.83 -0.14 -8.23
CA CYS A 166 -3.91 0.78 -7.10
C CYS A 166 -2.55 1.36 -6.71
N CYS A 167 -1.52 1.16 -7.53
CA CYS A 167 -0.17 1.67 -7.26
C CYS A 167 0.29 2.62 -8.38
N GLY A 168 0.92 3.73 -7.98
CA GLY A 168 1.53 4.67 -8.90
C GLY A 168 3.01 4.37 -9.13
N ALA A 169 3.50 4.70 -10.33
CA ALA A 169 4.91 4.68 -10.70
C ALA A 169 5.26 5.89 -11.54
N VAL A 170 6.53 6.29 -11.54
CA VAL A 170 7.00 7.43 -12.34
C VAL A 170 7.03 7.13 -13.84
N ASN A 171 7.03 5.87 -14.25
CA ASN A 171 6.91 5.42 -15.63
C ASN A 171 6.32 4.00 -15.72
N ASP A 172 5.93 3.59 -16.94
CA ASP A 172 5.28 2.31 -17.18
C ASP A 172 6.23 1.12 -17.05
N GLU A 173 7.51 1.30 -17.34
CA GLU A 173 8.53 0.25 -17.24
C GLU A 173 8.73 -0.18 -15.78
N LEU A 174 8.92 0.78 -14.88
CA LEU A 174 9.04 0.51 -13.44
C LEU A 174 7.76 -0.11 -12.87
N HIS A 175 6.59 0.35 -13.33
CA HIS A 175 5.33 -0.24 -12.92
C HIS A 175 5.23 -1.72 -13.33
N ALA A 176 5.48 -2.02 -14.60
CA ALA A 176 5.41 -3.38 -15.14
C ALA A 176 6.45 -4.30 -14.48
N TRP A 177 7.69 -3.80 -14.30
CA TRP A 177 8.75 -4.54 -13.62
C TRP A 177 8.37 -4.88 -12.17
N SER A 178 7.81 -3.93 -11.45
CA SER A 178 7.42 -4.13 -10.04
C SER A 178 6.35 -5.21 -9.91
N ILE A 179 5.34 -5.20 -10.79
CA ILE A 179 4.31 -6.25 -10.85
C ILE A 179 4.94 -7.62 -11.17
N ALA A 180 5.79 -7.68 -12.19
CA ALA A 180 6.46 -8.92 -12.59
C ALA A 180 7.34 -9.47 -11.46
N SER A 181 8.04 -8.58 -10.74
CA SER A 181 8.93 -8.94 -9.64
C SER A 181 8.19 -9.55 -8.44
N VAL A 182 6.94 -9.16 -8.17
CA VAL A 182 6.15 -9.79 -7.09
C VAL A 182 5.82 -11.24 -7.41
N LYS A 183 5.56 -11.52 -8.68
CA LYS A 183 5.12 -12.84 -9.17
C LYS A 183 6.24 -13.84 -9.45
N ILE A 184 7.50 -13.39 -9.39
CA ILE A 184 8.66 -14.24 -9.70
C ILE A 184 8.67 -15.51 -8.81
N GLU A 185 9.20 -16.62 -9.35
CA GLU A 185 9.31 -17.88 -8.63
C GLU A 185 8.00 -18.32 -7.96
N ASP A 186 6.92 -18.32 -8.75
CA ASP A 186 5.59 -18.72 -8.30
C ASP A 186 5.04 -17.83 -7.15
N GLY A 187 5.35 -16.55 -7.17
CA GLY A 187 4.86 -15.57 -6.21
C GLY A 187 5.64 -15.54 -4.89
N VAL A 188 6.97 -15.63 -4.97
CA VAL A 188 7.83 -15.59 -3.75
C VAL A 188 7.57 -14.34 -2.91
N PHE A 189 7.21 -13.19 -3.54
CA PHE A 189 6.85 -11.97 -2.80
C PHE A 189 5.35 -11.75 -2.67
N GLY A 190 4.52 -12.64 -3.21
CA GLY A 190 3.07 -12.57 -3.05
C GLY A 190 2.29 -12.74 -4.34
N THR A 191 1.07 -12.26 -4.29
CA THR A 191 0.08 -12.33 -5.37
C THR A 191 -0.23 -10.92 -5.86
N VAL A 192 -0.60 -10.79 -7.13
CA VAL A 192 -1.07 -9.54 -7.73
C VAL A 192 -2.55 -9.68 -8.10
N ALA A 193 -3.34 -8.67 -7.78
CA ALA A 193 -4.71 -8.52 -8.21
C ALA A 193 -5.01 -7.05 -8.56
N ASP A 194 -6.25 -6.76 -8.95
CA ASP A 194 -6.76 -5.43 -9.17
C ASP A 194 -7.81 -5.03 -8.12
N ALA A 195 -8.21 -3.75 -8.16
CA ALA A 195 -9.23 -3.21 -7.26
C ALA A 195 -10.57 -3.91 -7.40
N ASP A 196 -10.94 -4.32 -8.61
CA ASP A 196 -12.23 -4.96 -8.91
C ASP A 196 -12.30 -6.37 -8.31
N ALA A 197 -11.24 -7.16 -8.48
CA ALA A 197 -11.14 -8.48 -7.86
C ALA A 197 -11.18 -8.38 -6.33
N PHE A 198 -10.45 -7.40 -5.75
CA PHE A 198 -10.44 -7.18 -4.30
C PHE A 198 -11.83 -6.79 -3.78
N ALA A 199 -12.43 -5.75 -4.35
CA ALA A 199 -13.72 -5.25 -3.90
C ALA A 199 -14.85 -6.29 -4.11
N GLY A 200 -14.88 -6.93 -5.29
CA GLY A 200 -15.89 -7.94 -5.61
C GLY A 200 -15.85 -9.16 -4.67
N ALA A 201 -14.67 -9.61 -4.26
CA ALA A 201 -14.55 -10.71 -3.30
C ALA A 201 -15.06 -10.35 -1.88
N LEU A 202 -14.99 -9.07 -1.49
CA LEU A 202 -15.50 -8.58 -0.21
C LEU A 202 -16.99 -8.26 -0.24
N GLU A 203 -17.58 -7.96 -1.41
CA GLU A 203 -18.99 -7.64 -1.59
C GLU A 203 -19.90 -8.90 -1.69
N GLN A 204 -19.34 -10.06 -1.98
CA GLN A 204 -20.06 -11.35 -2.07
C GLN A 204 -20.34 -12.00 -0.70
N ARG A 205 -20.40 -11.22 0.36
CA ARG A 205 -20.65 -11.70 1.74
C ARG A 205 -22.11 -11.66 2.13
#